data_12f51d122fa2ecc487f5063cfbdb1d9a
#
_entry.id   12f51d122fa2ecc487f5063cfbdb1d9a
#
_cell.length_a   1.000
_cell.length_b   1.000
_cell.length_c   1.000
_cell.angle_alpha   90.00
_cell.angle_beta   90.00
_cell.angle_gamma   90.00
#
_symmetry.space_group_name_H-M   'P 1'
#
loop_
_entity.id
_entity.type
_entity.pdbx_description
1 polymer ?
#
loop_
_entity_poly.entity_id
_entity_poly.type
_entity_poly.pdbx_seq_one_letter_code
_entity_poly.pdbx_strand_id
1 'polypeptide(L)'
;FRRVLFRSYRANFKEKKAEYEARAIKLLQSVGLGGYERKFPWELSGGMQQRASICRALIHEPKMLLLDEPFGALDAFTREELWCTLRDLWTEQKFNVILVTHDLRESVFLADTVYVMSKSPGRFVVKRHIDLPRPRDLEVTYTPAFTDIVHELRGHIGAMRKDGANIGQ
;
A
#
# COMPACT_ATOMS: atom_id res chain seq x y z
N PHE A 1 18.06 10.74 -5.28
CA PHE A 1 17.45 9.40 -5.11
C PHE A 1 18.46 8.38 -4.61
N ARG A 2 19.64 8.34 -5.21
CA ARG A 2 20.77 7.49 -4.79
C ARG A 2 21.09 7.60 -3.29
N ARG A 3 21.04 8.80 -2.68
CA ARG A 3 21.27 8.99 -1.24
C ARG A 3 20.10 8.52 -0.36
N VAL A 4 18.86 8.59 -0.84
CA VAL A 4 17.67 8.19 -0.07
C VAL A 4 17.52 6.67 -0.04
N LEU A 5 17.72 5.99 -1.17
CA LEU A 5 17.69 4.53 -1.24
C LEU A 5 18.83 3.87 -0.45
N PHE A 6 20.01 4.51 -0.37
CA PHE A 6 21.20 3.89 0.17
C PHE A 6 21.58 4.34 1.59
N ARG A 7 20.80 5.21 2.26
CA ARG A 7 21.16 5.69 3.59
C ARG A 7 21.10 4.59 4.67
N SER A 8 20.29 3.58 4.48
CA SER A 8 20.09 2.47 5.43
C SER A 8 21.10 1.32 5.31
N TYR A 9 21.99 1.35 4.31
CA TYR A 9 22.82 0.19 3.97
C TYR A 9 24.34 0.45 4.09
N ARG A 10 24.80 0.96 5.23
CA ARG A 10 26.22 1.32 5.40
C ARG A 10 27.19 0.14 5.65
N ALA A 11 26.71 -0.99 6.16
CA ALA A 11 27.61 -2.04 6.67
C ALA A 11 28.22 -2.97 5.61
N ASN A 12 27.48 -3.34 4.53
CA ASN A 12 27.95 -4.28 3.51
C ASN A 12 27.93 -3.72 2.08
N PHE A 13 27.92 -2.40 1.97
CA PHE A 13 27.61 -1.70 0.72
C PHE A 13 28.69 -1.84 -0.38
N LYS A 14 29.97 -1.97 -0.02
CA LYS A 14 31.05 -1.95 -1.02
C LYS A 14 31.07 -3.19 -1.92
N GLU A 15 30.77 -4.36 -1.36
CA GLU A 15 30.88 -5.64 -2.08
C GLU A 15 29.65 -5.92 -2.97
N LYS A 16 28.47 -5.41 -2.60
CA LYS A 16 27.20 -5.65 -3.31
C LYS A 16 26.60 -4.43 -4.01
N LYS A 17 27.38 -3.36 -4.15
CA LYS A 17 26.88 -2.08 -4.68
C LYS A 17 26.25 -2.21 -6.07
N ALA A 18 26.93 -2.90 -6.99
CA ALA A 18 26.45 -3.06 -8.36
C ALA A 18 25.13 -3.87 -8.42
N GLU A 19 25.01 -4.90 -7.59
CA GLU A 19 23.79 -5.71 -7.48
C GLU A 19 22.60 -4.87 -6.98
N TYR A 20 22.78 -4.07 -5.92
CA TYR A 20 21.73 -3.19 -5.40
C TYR A 20 21.37 -2.06 -6.37
N GLU A 21 22.35 -1.50 -7.09
CA GLU A 21 22.07 -0.50 -8.12
C GLU A 21 21.23 -1.10 -9.26
N ALA A 22 21.57 -2.29 -9.73
CA ALA A 22 20.80 -2.98 -10.77
C ALA A 22 19.37 -3.31 -10.30
N ARG A 23 19.22 -3.80 -9.07
CA ARG A 23 17.89 -4.07 -8.46
C ARG A 23 17.08 -2.80 -8.29
N ALA A 24 17.69 -1.70 -7.83
CA ALA A 24 17.01 -0.41 -7.70
C ALA A 24 16.49 0.10 -9.04
N ILE A 25 17.29 0.01 -10.09
CA ILE A 25 16.89 0.40 -11.45
C ILE A 25 15.71 -0.47 -11.91
N LYS A 26 15.79 -1.79 -11.73
CA LYS A 26 14.69 -2.71 -12.09
C LYS A 26 13.39 -2.37 -11.35
N LEU A 27 13.46 -2.13 -10.04
CA LEU A 27 12.29 -1.72 -9.23
C LEU A 27 11.71 -0.38 -9.70
N LEU A 28 12.55 0.61 -9.99
CA LEU A 28 12.08 1.90 -10.51
C LEU A 28 11.41 1.76 -11.87
N GLN A 29 11.95 0.92 -12.75
CA GLN A 29 11.34 0.64 -14.05
C GLN A 29 9.98 -0.04 -13.91
N SER A 30 9.84 -1.03 -13.00
CA SER A 30 8.57 -1.75 -12.78
C SER A 30 7.45 -0.85 -12.25
N VAL A 31 7.77 0.28 -11.62
CA VAL A 31 6.80 1.26 -11.14
C VAL A 31 6.66 2.50 -12.04
N GLY A 32 7.21 2.46 -13.26
CA GLY A 32 7.13 3.57 -14.22
C GLY A 32 8.04 4.76 -13.89
N LEU A 33 9.10 4.55 -13.12
CA LEU A 33 10.10 5.57 -12.77
C LEU A 33 11.45 5.37 -13.48
N GLY A 34 11.48 4.61 -14.59
CA GLY A 34 12.66 4.52 -15.44
C GLY A 34 13.05 5.89 -15.98
N GLY A 35 14.36 6.22 -15.93
CA GLY A 35 14.88 7.54 -16.31
C GLY A 35 14.88 8.59 -15.20
N TYR A 36 14.24 8.31 -14.04
CA TYR A 36 14.22 9.22 -12.89
C TYR A 36 15.19 8.83 -11.78
N GLU A 37 16.12 7.89 -12.01
CA GLU A 37 17.02 7.33 -11.00
C GLU A 37 17.96 8.37 -10.37
N ARG A 38 18.22 9.47 -11.09
CA ARG A 38 19.12 10.55 -10.66
C ARG A 38 18.40 11.77 -10.10
N LYS A 39 17.05 11.78 -10.17
CA LYS A 39 16.25 12.89 -9.68
C LYS A 39 16.22 12.95 -8.16
N PHE A 40 16.11 14.15 -7.63
CA PHE A 40 15.90 14.38 -6.20
C PHE A 40 14.40 14.27 -5.85
N PRO A 41 14.03 13.95 -4.60
CA PRO A 41 12.62 13.85 -4.21
C PRO A 41 11.79 15.08 -4.56
N TRP A 42 12.30 16.27 -4.42
CA TRP A 42 11.62 17.52 -4.75
C TRP A 42 11.42 17.79 -6.25
N GLU A 43 12.08 17.02 -7.12
CA GLU A 43 11.87 17.05 -8.57
C GLU A 43 10.79 16.06 -9.03
N LEU A 44 10.20 15.30 -8.10
CA LEU A 44 9.21 14.26 -8.36
C LEU A 44 7.82 14.72 -7.89
N SER A 45 6.77 14.33 -8.62
CA SER A 45 5.40 14.49 -8.15
C SER A 45 5.13 13.65 -6.89
N GLY A 46 4.05 13.94 -6.15
CA GLY A 46 3.69 13.18 -4.94
C GLY A 46 3.54 11.68 -5.22
N GLY A 47 2.86 11.31 -6.30
CA GLY A 47 2.72 9.91 -6.72
C GLY A 47 4.06 9.25 -7.08
N MET A 48 4.95 9.98 -7.77
CA MET A 48 6.31 9.48 -8.07
C MET A 48 7.14 9.28 -6.79
N GLN A 49 7.05 10.20 -5.83
CA GLN A 49 7.71 10.04 -4.53
C GLN A 49 7.19 8.82 -3.78
N GLN A 50 5.88 8.56 -3.85
CA GLN A 50 5.27 7.42 -3.19
C GLN A 50 5.71 6.09 -3.83
N ARG A 51 5.67 5.98 -5.18
CA ARG A 51 6.21 4.81 -5.90
C ARG A 51 7.66 4.55 -5.53
N ALA A 52 8.46 5.58 -5.51
CA ALA A 52 9.85 5.50 -5.10
C ALA A 52 10.05 5.08 -3.64
N SER A 53 9.16 5.49 -2.73
CA SER A 53 9.18 5.06 -1.33
C SER A 53 8.89 3.56 -1.20
N ILE A 54 7.93 3.03 -1.97
CA ILE A 54 7.65 1.59 -2.04
C ILE A 54 8.89 0.83 -2.57
N CYS A 55 9.51 1.28 -3.66
CA CYS A 55 10.76 0.67 -4.17
C CYS A 55 11.87 0.66 -3.11
N ARG A 56 11.99 1.73 -2.32
CA ARG A 56 12.96 1.81 -1.23
C ARG A 56 12.70 0.77 -0.14
N ALA A 57 11.45 0.48 0.17
CA ALA A 57 11.09 -0.55 1.14
C ALA A 57 11.35 -1.96 0.59
N LEU A 58 11.12 -2.18 -0.71
CA LEU A 58 11.26 -3.49 -1.36
C LEU A 58 12.68 -3.86 -1.79
N ILE A 59 13.62 -2.92 -1.86
CA ILE A 59 14.98 -3.19 -2.34
C ILE A 59 15.73 -4.25 -1.51
N HIS A 60 15.34 -4.43 -0.26
CA HIS A 60 15.92 -5.40 0.65
C HIS A 60 15.21 -6.76 0.64
N GLU A 61 14.24 -6.97 -0.25
CA GLU A 61 13.42 -8.19 -0.34
C GLU A 61 12.81 -8.56 1.02
N PRO A 62 12.10 -7.66 1.67
CA PRO A 62 11.53 -7.93 2.99
C PRO A 62 10.49 -9.05 2.89
N LYS A 63 10.44 -9.93 3.89
CA LYS A 63 9.37 -10.92 4.01
C LYS A 63 8.02 -10.28 4.35
N MET A 64 8.04 -9.09 4.94
CA MET A 64 6.86 -8.34 5.36
C MET A 64 7.05 -6.84 5.09
N LEU A 65 6.03 -6.22 4.52
CA LEU A 65 5.94 -4.79 4.27
C LEU A 65 4.84 -4.19 5.15
N LEU A 66 5.17 -3.14 5.89
CA LEU A 66 4.22 -2.38 6.69
C LEU A 66 3.97 -1.04 6.00
N LEU A 67 2.72 -0.75 5.69
CA LEU A 67 2.28 0.46 5.02
C LEU A 67 1.24 1.16 5.90
N ASP A 68 1.53 2.40 6.28
CA ASP A 68 0.66 3.23 7.09
C ASP A 68 0.19 4.42 6.24
N GLU A 69 -1.11 4.44 5.91
CA GLU A 69 -1.78 5.44 5.06
C GLU A 69 -1.00 5.77 3.77
N PRO A 70 -0.54 4.76 2.99
CA PRO A 70 0.44 4.99 1.92
C PRO A 70 -0.11 5.80 0.75
N PHE A 71 -1.43 5.97 0.63
CA PHE A 71 -2.07 6.63 -0.50
C PHE A 71 -2.91 7.85 -0.10
N GLY A 72 -2.93 8.21 1.19
CA GLY A 72 -3.83 9.22 1.74
C GLY A 72 -3.65 10.64 1.17
N ALA A 73 -2.44 11.01 0.74
CA ALA A 73 -2.12 12.33 0.22
C ALA A 73 -2.28 12.47 -1.32
N LEU A 74 -2.84 11.46 -2.00
CA LEU A 74 -2.91 11.39 -3.46
C LEU A 74 -4.32 11.65 -3.97
N ASP A 75 -4.41 12.22 -5.19
CA ASP A 75 -5.65 12.28 -5.94
C ASP A 75 -6.16 10.89 -6.32
N ALA A 76 -7.43 10.79 -6.71
CA ALA A 76 -8.09 9.50 -6.94
C ALA A 76 -7.41 8.67 -8.04
N PHE A 77 -7.03 9.28 -9.16
CA PHE A 77 -6.41 8.56 -10.29
C PHE A 77 -5.02 8.04 -9.93
N THR A 78 -4.18 8.89 -9.35
CA THR A 78 -2.83 8.52 -8.90
C THR A 78 -2.89 7.41 -7.83
N ARG A 79 -3.91 7.43 -6.97
CA ARG A 79 -4.14 6.41 -5.95
C ARG A 79 -4.45 5.05 -6.59
N GLU A 80 -5.38 5.01 -7.54
CA GLU A 80 -5.75 3.79 -8.25
C GLU A 80 -4.58 3.20 -9.05
N GLU A 81 -3.79 4.04 -9.71
CA GLU A 81 -2.53 3.61 -10.36
C GLU A 81 -1.55 2.97 -9.37
N LEU A 82 -1.46 3.51 -8.16
CA LEU A 82 -0.57 2.96 -7.13
C LEU A 82 -1.09 1.66 -6.52
N TRP A 83 -2.40 1.47 -6.42
CA TRP A 83 -2.98 0.18 -6.05
C TRP A 83 -2.58 -0.91 -7.06
N CYS A 84 -2.71 -0.62 -8.35
CA CYS A 84 -2.27 -1.52 -9.41
C CYS A 84 -0.76 -1.79 -9.32
N THR A 85 0.04 -0.76 -9.13
CA THR A 85 1.50 -0.88 -8.95
C THR A 85 1.85 -1.81 -7.78
N LEU A 86 1.22 -1.62 -6.61
CA LEU A 86 1.47 -2.46 -5.44
C LEU A 86 1.00 -3.90 -5.65
N ARG A 87 -0.17 -4.10 -6.29
CA ARG A 87 -0.69 -5.41 -6.70
C ARG A 87 0.31 -6.15 -7.59
N ASP A 88 0.86 -5.47 -8.59
CA ASP A 88 1.76 -6.06 -9.57
C ASP A 88 3.10 -6.44 -8.92
N LEU A 89 3.66 -5.57 -8.10
CA LEU A 89 4.86 -5.85 -7.29
C LEU A 89 4.63 -7.04 -6.34
N TRP A 90 3.46 -7.11 -5.69
CA TRP A 90 3.11 -8.23 -4.83
C TRP A 90 2.96 -9.53 -5.63
N THR A 91 2.38 -9.46 -6.83
CA THR A 91 2.22 -10.63 -7.71
C THR A 91 3.55 -11.22 -8.12
N GLU A 92 4.56 -10.37 -8.38
CA GLU A 92 5.91 -10.79 -8.74
C GLU A 92 6.71 -11.33 -7.55
N GLN A 93 6.67 -10.66 -6.40
CA GLN A 93 7.61 -10.89 -5.30
C GLN A 93 7.01 -11.66 -4.12
N LYS A 94 5.68 -11.75 -4.00
CA LYS A 94 4.96 -12.54 -2.96
C LYS A 94 5.41 -12.27 -1.53
N PHE A 95 5.54 -11.02 -1.12
CA PHE A 95 5.79 -10.62 0.26
C PHE A 95 4.49 -10.48 1.06
N ASN A 96 4.55 -10.58 2.39
CA ASN A 96 3.41 -10.28 3.25
C ASN A 96 3.23 -8.77 3.37
N VAL A 97 1.98 -8.30 3.43
CA VAL A 97 1.68 -6.86 3.61
C VAL A 97 0.73 -6.67 4.78
N ILE A 98 1.03 -5.71 5.64
CA ILE A 98 0.08 -5.12 6.57
C ILE A 98 -0.14 -3.69 6.10
N LEU A 99 -1.38 -3.40 5.72
CA LEU A 99 -1.80 -2.09 5.25
C LEU A 99 -2.73 -1.46 6.28
N VAL A 100 -2.37 -0.30 6.79
CA VAL A 100 -3.25 0.55 7.60
C VAL A 100 -3.81 1.64 6.71
N THR A 101 -5.13 1.72 6.64
CA THR A 101 -5.83 2.72 5.84
C THR A 101 -7.22 3.02 6.40
N HIS A 102 -7.74 4.20 6.11
CA HIS A 102 -9.14 4.55 6.36
C HIS A 102 -10.02 4.42 5.11
N ASP A 103 -9.44 4.09 3.96
CA ASP A 103 -10.17 3.91 2.70
C ASP A 103 -10.61 2.44 2.56
N LEU A 104 -11.93 2.22 2.56
CA LEU A 104 -12.52 0.89 2.44
C LEU A 104 -12.31 0.27 1.06
N ARG A 105 -12.33 1.07 0.00
CA ARG A 105 -12.10 0.57 -1.37
C ARG A 105 -10.69 0.05 -1.52
N GLU A 106 -9.72 0.79 -0.98
CA GLU A 106 -8.32 0.40 -0.93
C GLU A 106 -8.13 -0.92 -0.18
N SER A 107 -8.73 -1.04 1.01
CA SER A 107 -8.63 -2.25 1.82
C SER A 107 -9.23 -3.46 1.10
N VAL A 108 -10.40 -3.33 0.46
CA VAL A 108 -11.04 -4.42 -0.29
C VAL A 108 -10.28 -4.78 -1.56
N PHE A 109 -9.71 -3.78 -2.24
CA PHE A 109 -8.95 -4.02 -3.47
C PHE A 109 -7.63 -4.77 -3.20
N LEU A 110 -6.90 -4.39 -2.14
CA LEU A 110 -5.54 -4.88 -1.90
C LEU A 110 -5.46 -6.09 -0.96
N ALA A 111 -6.33 -6.18 0.06
CA ALA A 111 -6.16 -7.19 1.10
C ALA A 111 -6.84 -8.53 0.80
N ASP A 112 -6.34 -9.60 1.42
CA ASP A 112 -7.02 -10.91 1.49
C ASP A 112 -7.96 -10.96 2.70
N THR A 113 -7.64 -10.18 3.75
CA THR A 113 -8.44 -10.09 4.96
C THR A 113 -8.42 -8.64 5.47
N VAL A 114 -9.58 -8.09 5.75
CA VAL A 114 -9.75 -6.77 6.34
C VAL A 114 -10.12 -6.93 7.81
N TYR A 115 -9.41 -6.21 8.67
CA TYR A 115 -9.72 -6.07 10.08
C TYR A 115 -10.21 -4.65 10.34
N VAL A 116 -11.38 -4.51 10.93
CA VAL A 116 -11.90 -3.22 11.38
C VAL A 116 -11.59 -3.03 12.87
N MET A 117 -11.01 -1.87 13.20
CA MET A 117 -10.65 -1.54 14.58
C MET A 117 -11.64 -0.53 15.17
N SER A 118 -11.97 -0.74 16.46
CA SER A 118 -12.72 0.24 17.25
C SER A 118 -11.85 1.46 17.59
N LYS A 119 -12.52 2.54 18.06
CA LYS A 119 -11.84 3.65 18.74
C LYS A 119 -11.25 3.16 20.08
N SER A 120 -10.67 4.09 20.83
CA SER A 120 -10.02 3.81 22.11
C SER A 120 -10.95 3.13 23.15
N PRO A 121 -10.55 2.01 23.76
CA PRO A 121 -9.34 1.23 23.43
C PRO A 121 -9.49 0.51 22.09
N GLY A 122 -8.43 0.53 21.26
CA GLY A 122 -8.41 -0.12 19.96
C GLY A 122 -8.55 -1.64 20.09
N ARG A 123 -9.60 -2.21 19.45
CA ARG A 123 -9.87 -3.65 19.39
C ARG A 123 -10.28 -4.02 17.98
N PHE A 124 -9.91 -5.21 17.52
CA PHE A 124 -10.47 -5.77 16.29
C PHE A 124 -11.92 -6.19 16.53
N VAL A 125 -12.85 -5.56 15.83
CA VAL A 125 -14.29 -5.79 15.99
C VAL A 125 -14.89 -6.54 14.81
N VAL A 126 -14.26 -6.48 13.65
CA VAL A 126 -14.64 -7.24 12.45
C VAL A 126 -13.40 -7.85 11.84
N LYS A 127 -13.53 -9.10 11.40
CA LYS A 127 -12.58 -9.79 10.52
C LYS A 127 -13.37 -10.23 9.29
N ARG A 128 -13.05 -9.69 8.13
CA ARG A 128 -13.70 -10.01 6.85
C ARG A 128 -12.68 -10.56 5.86
N HIS A 129 -12.86 -11.79 5.44
CA HIS A 129 -12.10 -12.36 4.32
C HIS A 129 -12.66 -11.84 2.99
N ILE A 130 -11.80 -11.51 2.05
CA ILE A 130 -12.18 -10.93 0.75
C ILE A 130 -12.12 -12.00 -0.31
N ASP A 131 -13.27 -12.56 -0.67
CA ASP A 131 -13.45 -13.66 -1.63
C ASP A 131 -13.50 -13.18 -3.09
N LEU A 132 -12.67 -12.18 -3.43
CA LEU A 132 -12.54 -11.69 -4.80
C LEU A 132 -11.30 -12.31 -5.46
N PRO A 133 -11.41 -12.80 -6.71
CA PRO A 133 -10.29 -13.42 -7.42
C PRO A 133 -9.07 -12.49 -7.55
N ARG A 134 -7.88 -13.07 -7.59
CA ARG A 134 -6.62 -12.36 -7.86
C ARG A 134 -6.03 -12.78 -9.22
N PRO A 135 -5.30 -11.91 -9.92
CA PRO A 135 -5.07 -10.50 -9.60
C PRO A 135 -6.34 -9.67 -9.79
N ARG A 136 -6.60 -8.73 -8.89
CA ARG A 136 -7.73 -7.80 -9.03
C ARG A 136 -7.31 -6.66 -9.94
N ASP A 137 -8.09 -6.38 -10.97
CA ASP A 137 -7.96 -5.17 -11.78
C ASP A 137 -8.94 -4.08 -11.31
N LEU A 138 -8.83 -2.88 -11.85
CA LEU A 138 -9.69 -1.77 -11.40
C LEU A 138 -11.17 -2.01 -11.73
N GLU A 139 -11.48 -2.79 -12.76
CA GLU A 139 -12.86 -3.11 -13.14
C GLU A 139 -13.61 -3.85 -12.03
N VAL A 140 -12.90 -4.63 -11.19
CA VAL A 140 -13.52 -5.29 -10.03
C VAL A 140 -14.18 -4.31 -9.09
N THR A 141 -13.68 -3.06 -8.98
CA THR A 141 -14.22 -2.03 -8.08
C THR A 141 -15.61 -1.54 -8.46
N TYR A 142 -16.06 -1.82 -9.68
CA TYR A 142 -17.39 -1.48 -10.19
C TYR A 142 -18.38 -2.65 -10.11
N THR A 143 -17.93 -3.83 -9.68
CA THR A 143 -18.79 -5.01 -9.55
C THR A 143 -19.68 -4.95 -8.30
N PRO A 144 -20.89 -5.53 -8.33
CA PRO A 144 -21.74 -5.67 -7.14
C PRO A 144 -21.02 -6.36 -5.98
N ALA A 145 -20.29 -7.44 -6.25
CA ALA A 145 -19.55 -8.18 -5.23
C ALA A 145 -18.55 -7.30 -4.46
N PHE A 146 -17.86 -6.40 -5.13
CA PHE A 146 -16.94 -5.46 -4.50
C PHE A 146 -17.69 -4.39 -3.69
N THR A 147 -18.71 -3.78 -4.29
CA THR A 147 -19.47 -2.71 -3.65
C THR A 147 -20.25 -3.19 -2.43
N ASP A 148 -20.76 -4.42 -2.45
CA ASP A 148 -21.46 -5.03 -1.32
C ASP A 148 -20.50 -5.22 -0.12
N ILE A 149 -19.28 -5.69 -0.35
CA ILE A 149 -18.26 -5.83 0.70
C ILE A 149 -17.89 -4.45 1.30
N VAL A 150 -17.71 -3.44 0.45
CA VAL A 150 -17.43 -2.07 0.92
C VAL A 150 -18.60 -1.53 1.75
N HIS A 151 -19.84 -1.77 1.31
CA HIS A 151 -21.05 -1.35 2.03
C HIS A 151 -21.19 -2.09 3.37
N GLU A 152 -20.95 -3.40 3.43
CA GLU A 152 -20.91 -4.20 4.65
C GLU A 152 -19.92 -3.61 5.68
N LEU A 153 -18.67 -3.39 5.26
CA LEU A 153 -17.63 -2.83 6.14
C LEU A 153 -18.00 -1.42 6.64
N ARG A 154 -18.56 -0.59 5.76
CA ARG A 154 -19.05 0.76 6.11
C ARG A 154 -20.16 0.71 7.15
N GLY A 155 -21.06 -0.27 7.04
CA GLY A 155 -22.13 -0.50 8.01
C GLY A 155 -21.59 -0.79 9.40
N HIS A 156 -20.60 -1.67 9.52
CA HIS A 156 -19.94 -1.98 10.79
C HIS A 156 -19.27 -0.75 11.41
N ILE A 157 -18.57 0.07 10.62
CA ILE A 157 -17.95 1.32 11.11
C ILE A 157 -19.01 2.32 11.56
N GLY A 158 -20.14 2.41 10.85
CA GLY A 158 -21.25 3.29 11.18
C GLY A 158 -21.92 2.92 12.51
N ALA A 159 -22.14 1.63 12.76
CA ALA A 159 -22.69 1.12 14.00
C ALA A 159 -21.79 1.46 15.21
N MET A 160 -20.47 1.20 15.08
CA MET A 160 -19.52 1.53 16.15
C MET A 160 -19.46 3.02 16.50
N ARG A 161 -19.66 3.91 15.52
CA ARG A 161 -19.68 5.36 15.75
C ARG A 161 -20.90 5.79 16.56
N LYS A 162 -22.04 5.12 16.37
CA LYS A 162 -23.29 5.39 17.11
C LYS A 162 -23.19 4.89 18.55
N ASP A 163 -22.66 3.69 18.76
CA ASP A 163 -22.48 3.10 20.10
C ASP A 163 -21.49 3.90 20.95
N GLY A 164 -20.40 4.40 20.35
CA GLY A 164 -19.44 5.27 21.03
C GLY A 164 -19.95 6.66 21.37
N ALA A 165 -20.98 7.17 20.68
CA ALA A 165 -21.63 8.44 20.98
C ALA A 165 -22.60 8.35 22.18
N ASN A 166 -23.13 7.16 22.47
CA ASN A 166 -24.06 6.94 23.59
C ASN A 166 -23.36 6.71 24.96
N ILE A 167 -22.06 6.53 25.01
CA ILE A 167 -21.30 6.30 26.24
C ILE A 167 -20.70 7.61 26.82
N GLY A 168 -20.87 8.73 26.13
CA GLY A 168 -20.32 10.05 26.49
C GLY A 168 -21.36 11.07 26.99
N GLN A 169 -22.53 10.63 27.45
CA GLN A 169 -23.54 11.49 28.16
C GLN A 169 -23.62 11.12 29.61
#